data_aaf30104f209fd66e7966dfb3da86c60
#
_entry.id   aaf30104f209fd66e7966dfb3da86c60
#
_cell.length_a   1.000
_cell.length_b   1.000
_cell.length_c   1.000
_cell.angle_alpha   90.00
_cell.angle_beta   90.00
_cell.angle_gamma   90.00
#
_symmetry.space_group_name_H-M   'P 1'
#
loop_
_entity.id
_entity.type
_entity.pdbx_description
1 polymer ?
#
loop_
_entity_poly.entity_id
_entity_poly.type
_entity_poly.pdbx_seq_one_letter_code
_entity_poly.pdbx_strand_id
1 'polypeptide(L)'
;MNPTFKPPSLVKNPMLLLALAGLCINLFLLTRTWGDAAIAGCGGGPCDQVLSSRWSSLLGLPIPAFGILVYVVLLLSFFRRLEILRLPVLGGIAGAALWFIAVQALVLGKFCPWCMAAHGIGLAVVWCGILSGNPGALRQVSAWAGLAVFAVVSMQVFGPVKSGHRIEGGPGTTAARPRGASVSFNDGRIVYQIAEHPRIGPADAGRVLVEYFDYQCPACQVMAGYLEALVAAHPGRVAVLLMPVPLEHGCNPHLGANRSREGSCAISRIAFAVWRKRPEAFAAFHKKLIAAHSESAARRLALELMDDDALSAALADPWIDQSIASNVAAWAGLSSSSDKLPKLLIRDKRILHGLPSGEADFLRVMKQELGF
;
A
#
# COMPACT_ATOMS: atom_id res chain seq x y z
N MET A 1 -42.51 34.38 -24.59
CA MET A 1 -42.77 34.01 -23.18
C MET A 1 -41.73 32.97 -22.77
N ASN A 2 -40.78 33.36 -21.91
CA ASN A 2 -39.77 32.47 -21.41
C ASN A 2 -40.42 31.55 -20.34
N PRO A 3 -40.43 30.22 -20.50
CA PRO A 3 -40.90 29.35 -19.41
C PRO A 3 -39.92 29.49 -18.26
N THR A 4 -40.43 29.98 -17.14
CA THR A 4 -39.70 30.11 -15.85
C THR A 4 -39.13 28.76 -15.49
N PHE A 5 -37.78 28.66 -15.43
CA PHE A 5 -37.05 27.50 -14.96
C PHE A 5 -37.38 27.29 -13.47
N LYS A 6 -38.14 26.25 -13.18
CA LYS A 6 -38.38 25.82 -11.83
C LYS A 6 -37.32 24.78 -11.52
N PRO A 7 -36.33 25.05 -10.64
CA PRO A 7 -35.34 24.07 -10.28
C PRO A 7 -36.02 22.81 -9.70
N PRO A 8 -35.53 21.59 -10.02
CA PRO A 8 -36.09 20.38 -9.45
C PRO A 8 -35.99 20.47 -7.91
N SER A 9 -37.14 20.27 -7.23
CA SER A 9 -37.13 20.29 -5.75
C SER A 9 -36.24 19.16 -5.26
N LEU A 10 -35.16 19.48 -4.54
CA LEU A 10 -34.18 18.56 -3.97
C LEU A 10 -34.83 17.35 -3.28
N VAL A 11 -35.89 17.60 -2.52
CA VAL A 11 -36.58 16.57 -1.72
C VAL A 11 -37.39 15.57 -2.57
N LYS A 12 -37.73 15.90 -3.83
CA LYS A 12 -38.59 15.07 -4.70
C LYS A 12 -37.81 14.25 -5.74
N ASN A 13 -36.49 14.41 -5.82
CA ASN A 13 -35.68 13.70 -6.80
C ASN A 13 -34.62 12.80 -6.13
N PRO A 14 -34.92 11.51 -5.96
CA PRO A 14 -34.01 10.58 -5.27
C PRO A 14 -32.63 10.47 -5.95
N MET A 15 -32.58 10.61 -7.28
CA MET A 15 -31.32 10.59 -8.04
C MET A 15 -30.42 11.78 -7.66
N LEU A 16 -30.99 12.96 -7.42
CA LEU A 16 -30.25 14.14 -7.02
C LEU A 16 -29.66 13.98 -5.61
N LEU A 17 -30.44 13.46 -4.65
CA LEU A 17 -29.95 13.18 -3.29
C LEU A 17 -28.84 12.14 -3.29
N LEU A 18 -28.98 11.05 -4.04
CA LEU A 18 -27.96 10.03 -4.18
C LEU A 18 -26.70 10.56 -4.88
N ALA A 19 -26.85 11.44 -5.89
CA ALA A 19 -25.71 12.08 -6.54
C ALA A 19 -24.90 12.96 -5.58
N LEU A 20 -25.59 13.72 -4.70
CA LEU A 20 -24.94 14.49 -3.64
C LEU A 20 -24.22 13.58 -2.62
N ALA A 21 -24.87 12.49 -2.21
CA ALA A 21 -24.24 11.50 -1.33
C ALA A 21 -23.00 10.87 -1.98
N GLY A 22 -23.07 10.53 -3.27
CA GLY A 22 -21.94 10.04 -4.06
C GLY A 22 -20.79 11.05 -4.15
N LEU A 23 -21.12 12.34 -4.32
CA LEU A 23 -20.11 13.40 -4.28
C LEU A 23 -19.43 13.49 -2.91
N CYS A 24 -20.22 13.50 -1.84
CA CYS A 24 -19.70 13.59 -0.46
C CYS A 24 -18.78 12.42 -0.10
N ILE A 25 -19.15 11.18 -0.45
CA ILE A 25 -18.31 10.01 -0.14
C ILE A 25 -17.00 10.02 -0.94
N ASN A 26 -17.01 10.49 -2.20
CA ASN A 26 -15.79 10.63 -2.99
C ASN A 26 -14.89 11.76 -2.47
N LEU A 27 -15.45 12.88 -2.01
CA LEU A 27 -14.69 13.93 -1.32
C LEU A 27 -14.03 13.38 -0.03
N PHE A 28 -14.78 12.65 0.78
CA PHE A 28 -14.24 11.98 1.97
C PHE A 28 -13.10 11.02 1.62
N LEU A 29 -13.29 10.15 0.63
CA LEU A 29 -12.24 9.22 0.19
C LEU A 29 -11.02 9.95 -0.38
N LEU A 30 -11.20 11.06 -1.09
CA LEU A 30 -10.07 11.85 -1.61
C LEU A 30 -9.23 12.47 -0.50
N THR A 31 -9.86 13.04 0.54
CA THR A 31 -9.10 13.58 1.68
C THR A 31 -8.29 12.51 2.40
N ARG A 32 -8.73 11.25 2.34
CA ARG A 32 -8.05 10.11 2.95
C ARG A 32 -6.92 9.53 2.08
N THR A 33 -7.02 9.64 0.76
CA THR A 33 -5.95 9.23 -0.16
C THR A 33 -4.80 10.24 -0.21
N TRP A 34 -5.01 11.50 0.15
CA TRP A 34 -4.00 12.55 0.22
C TRP A 34 -3.50 12.86 1.63
N GLY A 35 -4.30 12.53 2.66
CA GLY A 35 -3.92 12.72 4.06
C GLY A 35 -3.42 11.42 4.69
N ASP A 36 -2.46 11.52 5.61
CA ASP A 36 -1.91 10.39 6.36
C ASP A 36 -2.83 9.89 7.50
N ALA A 37 -4.04 10.46 7.62
CA ALA A 37 -4.96 10.13 8.70
C ALA A 37 -5.63 8.76 8.48
N ALA A 38 -5.53 7.89 9.48
CA ALA A 38 -6.25 6.61 9.51
C ALA A 38 -7.76 6.83 9.35
N ILE A 39 -8.40 5.98 8.54
CA ILE A 39 -9.86 5.99 8.38
C ILE A 39 -10.48 5.33 9.60
N ALA A 40 -11.42 6.00 10.28
CA ALA A 40 -12.20 5.38 11.34
C ALA A 40 -12.86 4.09 10.83
N GLY A 41 -12.59 2.96 11.49
CA GLY A 41 -13.05 1.63 11.06
C GLY A 41 -12.19 0.94 9.99
N CYS A 42 -11.05 1.51 9.58
CA CYS A 42 -10.18 0.95 8.52
C CYS A 42 -8.68 1.06 8.84
N GLY A 43 -8.30 1.41 10.05
CA GLY A 43 -6.89 1.52 10.44
C GLY A 43 -6.13 0.20 10.24
N GLY A 44 -5.20 0.16 9.26
CA GLY A 44 -4.40 -1.03 8.96
C GLY A 44 -5.14 -2.21 8.33
N GLY A 45 -6.43 -2.05 7.99
CA GLY A 45 -7.29 -3.12 7.48
C GLY A 45 -7.41 -3.18 5.95
N PRO A 46 -8.43 -3.89 5.44
CA PRO A 46 -8.67 -4.06 4.00
C PRO A 46 -8.77 -2.76 3.20
N CYS A 47 -9.23 -1.66 3.82
CA CYS A 47 -9.31 -0.37 3.15
C CYS A 47 -7.95 0.17 2.76
N ASP A 48 -6.96 0.11 3.66
CA ASP A 48 -5.60 0.59 3.36
C ASP A 48 -4.97 -0.22 2.24
N GLN A 49 -5.24 -1.54 2.22
CA GLN A 49 -4.75 -2.42 1.16
C GLN A 49 -5.36 -2.08 -0.20
N VAL A 50 -6.66 -1.79 -0.26
CA VAL A 50 -7.35 -1.39 -1.48
C VAL A 50 -6.89 -0.01 -1.94
N LEU A 51 -6.86 0.98 -1.02
CA LEU A 51 -6.53 2.37 -1.35
C LEU A 51 -5.05 2.60 -1.64
N SER A 52 -4.14 1.76 -1.15
CA SER A 52 -2.71 1.79 -1.48
C SER A 52 -2.34 0.94 -2.70
N SER A 53 -3.28 0.13 -3.23
CA SER A 53 -3.02 -0.71 -4.39
C SER A 53 -2.82 0.11 -5.67
N ARG A 54 -2.13 -0.47 -6.68
CA ARG A 54 -2.00 0.14 -8.00
C ARG A 54 -3.36 0.47 -8.65
N TRP A 55 -4.40 -0.25 -8.26
CA TRP A 55 -5.77 -0.11 -8.80
C TRP A 55 -6.54 1.08 -8.22
N SER A 56 -6.02 1.73 -7.16
CA SER A 56 -6.62 2.90 -6.54
C SER A 56 -6.35 4.22 -7.26
N SER A 57 -5.55 4.19 -8.35
CA SER A 57 -5.19 5.36 -9.13
C SER A 57 -5.38 5.13 -10.62
N LEU A 58 -5.66 6.22 -11.35
CA LEU A 58 -5.76 6.26 -12.80
C LEU A 58 -4.96 7.47 -13.31
N LEU A 59 -4.03 7.25 -14.24
CA LEU A 59 -3.14 8.30 -14.75
C LEU A 59 -2.41 9.10 -13.66
N GLY A 60 -2.08 8.44 -12.53
CA GLY A 60 -1.42 9.08 -11.40
C GLY A 60 -2.34 9.86 -10.44
N LEU A 61 -3.64 9.97 -10.72
CA LEU A 61 -4.62 10.61 -9.85
C LEU A 61 -5.42 9.54 -9.07
N PRO A 62 -5.80 9.80 -7.82
CA PRO A 62 -6.65 8.89 -7.05
C PRO A 62 -8.02 8.73 -7.70
N ILE A 63 -8.56 7.50 -7.72
CA ILE A 63 -9.89 7.20 -8.26
C ILE A 63 -11.01 8.10 -7.71
N PRO A 64 -11.05 8.44 -6.40
CA PRO A 64 -12.07 9.37 -5.89
C PRO A 64 -12.09 10.74 -6.58
N ALA A 65 -10.97 11.23 -7.13
CA ALA A 65 -10.95 12.49 -7.88
C ALA A 65 -11.79 12.40 -9.16
N PHE A 66 -11.72 11.28 -9.87
CA PHE A 66 -12.57 11.00 -11.02
C PHE A 66 -14.04 10.83 -10.60
N GLY A 67 -14.30 10.20 -9.47
CA GLY A 67 -15.64 10.11 -8.88
C GLY A 67 -16.25 11.48 -8.64
N ILE A 68 -15.50 12.41 -8.04
CA ILE A 68 -15.95 13.81 -7.85
C ILE A 68 -16.32 14.46 -9.19
N LEU A 69 -15.43 14.36 -10.18
CA LEU A 69 -15.68 14.93 -11.52
C LEU A 69 -16.97 14.38 -12.13
N VAL A 70 -17.16 13.07 -12.09
CA VAL A 70 -18.32 12.38 -12.65
C VAL A 70 -19.61 12.80 -11.95
N TYR A 71 -19.62 12.89 -10.61
CA TYR A 71 -20.80 13.35 -9.88
C TYR A 71 -21.08 14.83 -10.08
N VAL A 72 -20.08 15.69 -10.23
CA VAL A 72 -20.26 17.09 -10.60
C VAL A 72 -20.91 17.20 -11.99
N VAL A 73 -20.41 16.46 -12.98
CA VAL A 73 -21.01 16.45 -14.33
C VAL A 73 -22.44 15.90 -14.29
N LEU A 74 -22.72 14.88 -13.47
CA LEU A 74 -24.07 14.38 -13.27
C LEU A 74 -25.00 15.45 -12.70
N LEU A 75 -24.58 16.17 -11.66
CA LEU A 75 -25.34 17.26 -11.06
C LEU A 75 -25.60 18.39 -12.08
N LEU A 76 -24.60 18.73 -12.88
CA LEU A 76 -24.75 19.71 -13.96
C LEU A 76 -25.70 19.23 -15.05
N SER A 77 -25.81 17.90 -15.28
CA SER A 77 -26.74 17.33 -16.29
C SER A 77 -28.21 17.52 -15.94
N PHE A 78 -28.57 18.01 -14.75
CA PHE A 78 -29.93 18.41 -14.40
C PHE A 78 -30.33 19.75 -15.04
N PHE A 79 -29.36 20.52 -15.54
CA PHE A 79 -29.66 21.70 -16.33
C PHE A 79 -29.97 21.32 -17.79
N ARG A 80 -31.00 21.91 -18.40
CA ARG A 80 -31.52 21.56 -19.74
C ARG A 80 -30.46 21.46 -20.85
N ARG A 81 -29.42 22.29 -20.80
CA ARG A 81 -28.37 22.30 -21.83
C ARG A 81 -27.41 21.12 -21.73
N LEU A 82 -27.36 20.43 -20.59
CA LEU A 82 -26.39 19.36 -20.31
C LEU A 82 -27.05 18.00 -20.09
N GLU A 83 -28.36 17.88 -20.27
CA GLU A 83 -29.08 16.60 -20.08
C GLU A 83 -28.62 15.48 -21.01
N ILE A 84 -28.03 15.81 -22.17
CA ILE A 84 -27.42 14.86 -23.10
C ILE A 84 -26.28 14.08 -22.49
N LEU A 85 -25.60 14.64 -21.49
CA LEU A 85 -24.49 13.99 -20.76
C LEU A 85 -24.97 12.97 -19.72
N ARG A 86 -26.28 12.97 -19.37
CA ARG A 86 -26.80 12.15 -18.28
C ARG A 86 -26.59 10.66 -18.51
N LEU A 87 -26.99 10.14 -19.66
CA LEU A 87 -26.87 8.71 -19.96
C LEU A 87 -25.40 8.24 -20.09
N PRO A 88 -24.49 8.96 -20.78
CA PRO A 88 -23.07 8.65 -20.76
C PRO A 88 -22.48 8.62 -19.36
N VAL A 89 -22.82 9.59 -18.51
CA VAL A 89 -22.31 9.67 -17.13
C VAL A 89 -22.84 8.52 -16.27
N LEU A 90 -24.13 8.17 -16.38
CA LEU A 90 -24.70 7.01 -15.71
C LEU A 90 -24.01 5.70 -16.15
N GLY A 91 -23.73 5.55 -17.45
CA GLY A 91 -22.94 4.43 -17.95
C GLY A 91 -21.52 4.40 -17.40
N GLY A 92 -20.86 5.55 -17.34
CA GLY A 92 -19.55 5.68 -16.72
C GLY A 92 -19.53 5.25 -15.24
N ILE A 93 -20.53 5.68 -14.46
CA ILE A 93 -20.69 5.28 -13.05
C ILE A 93 -20.92 3.76 -12.94
N ALA A 94 -21.81 3.19 -13.77
CA ALA A 94 -22.08 1.76 -13.76
C ALA A 94 -20.83 0.93 -14.10
N GLY A 95 -20.14 1.29 -15.18
CA GLY A 95 -18.92 0.61 -15.62
C GLY A 95 -17.81 0.67 -14.58
N ALA A 96 -17.54 1.87 -14.03
CA ALA A 96 -16.55 2.05 -12.99
C ALA A 96 -16.90 1.23 -11.72
N ALA A 97 -18.16 1.27 -11.26
CA ALA A 97 -18.59 0.50 -10.09
C ALA A 97 -18.37 -1.00 -10.29
N LEU A 98 -18.81 -1.55 -11.42
CA LEU A 98 -18.64 -2.98 -11.74
C LEU A 98 -17.17 -3.38 -11.83
N TRP A 99 -16.33 -2.56 -12.49
CA TRP A 99 -14.91 -2.82 -12.60
C TRP A 99 -14.21 -2.84 -11.24
N PHE A 100 -14.41 -1.81 -10.40
CA PHE A 100 -13.73 -1.74 -9.11
C PHE A 100 -14.27 -2.74 -8.09
N ILE A 101 -15.52 -3.17 -8.16
CA ILE A 101 -16.04 -4.30 -7.40
C ILE A 101 -15.32 -5.59 -7.86
N ALA A 102 -15.19 -5.82 -9.17
CA ALA A 102 -14.49 -6.97 -9.70
C ALA A 102 -13.01 -7.00 -9.30
N VAL A 103 -12.31 -5.86 -9.34
CA VAL A 103 -10.91 -5.75 -8.88
C VAL A 103 -10.80 -6.11 -7.40
N GLN A 104 -11.68 -5.62 -6.54
CA GLN A 104 -11.65 -5.93 -5.11
C GLN A 104 -11.94 -7.42 -4.85
N ALA A 105 -12.86 -8.02 -5.59
CA ALA A 105 -13.26 -9.42 -5.42
C ALA A 105 -12.25 -10.41 -6.02
N LEU A 106 -11.81 -10.17 -7.27
CA LEU A 106 -11.08 -11.16 -8.07
C LEU A 106 -9.56 -10.95 -8.07
N VAL A 107 -9.11 -9.70 -7.92
CA VAL A 107 -7.68 -9.37 -7.99
C VAL A 107 -7.08 -9.17 -6.60
N LEU A 108 -7.76 -8.41 -5.74
CA LEU A 108 -7.24 -8.08 -4.41
C LEU A 108 -7.68 -9.07 -3.33
N GLY A 109 -8.82 -9.75 -3.52
CA GLY A 109 -9.43 -10.61 -2.50
C GLY A 109 -9.77 -9.85 -1.19
N LYS A 110 -9.94 -8.52 -1.27
CA LYS A 110 -10.15 -7.62 -0.14
C LYS A 110 -11.21 -6.58 -0.48
N PHE A 111 -12.08 -6.30 0.48
CA PHE A 111 -13.17 -5.34 0.32
C PHE A 111 -12.98 -4.14 1.24
N CYS A 112 -12.94 -2.95 0.66
CA CYS A 112 -12.98 -1.68 1.37
C CYS A 112 -14.44 -1.28 1.59
N PRO A 113 -14.97 -1.23 2.83
CA PRO A 113 -16.38 -0.90 3.08
C PRO A 113 -16.79 0.46 2.51
N TRP A 114 -15.94 1.47 2.63
CA TRP A 114 -16.20 2.82 2.10
C TRP A 114 -16.21 2.86 0.58
N CYS A 115 -15.32 2.10 -0.07
CA CYS A 115 -15.32 1.97 -1.53
C CYS A 115 -16.58 1.23 -2.00
N MET A 116 -16.98 0.17 -1.29
CA MET A 116 -18.21 -0.57 -1.61
C MET A 116 -19.46 0.29 -1.41
N ALA A 117 -19.50 1.14 -0.36
CA ALA A 117 -20.57 2.11 -0.18
C ALA A 117 -20.66 3.12 -1.33
N ALA A 118 -19.52 3.65 -1.79
CA ALA A 118 -19.45 4.54 -2.95
C ALA A 118 -20.00 3.87 -4.22
N HIS A 119 -19.61 2.61 -4.47
CA HIS A 119 -20.11 1.83 -5.62
C HIS A 119 -21.60 1.52 -5.49
N GLY A 120 -22.09 1.18 -4.29
CA GLY A 120 -23.51 0.93 -4.02
C GLY A 120 -24.37 2.18 -4.27
N ILE A 121 -23.93 3.36 -3.80
CA ILE A 121 -24.58 4.64 -4.09
C ILE A 121 -24.59 4.91 -5.60
N GLY A 122 -23.47 4.66 -6.28
CA GLY A 122 -23.36 4.81 -7.73
C GLY A 122 -24.37 3.95 -8.50
N LEU A 123 -24.47 2.67 -8.15
CA LEU A 123 -25.43 1.76 -8.77
C LEU A 123 -26.88 2.17 -8.47
N ALA A 124 -27.18 2.68 -7.27
CA ALA A 124 -28.52 3.22 -6.95
C ALA A 124 -28.85 4.47 -7.78
N VAL A 125 -27.88 5.37 -8.01
CA VAL A 125 -28.04 6.52 -8.92
C VAL A 125 -28.37 6.06 -10.34
N VAL A 126 -27.62 5.07 -10.85
CA VAL A 126 -27.85 4.49 -12.19
C VAL A 126 -29.24 3.89 -12.29
N TRP A 127 -29.65 3.12 -11.28
CA TRP A 127 -30.98 2.51 -11.22
C TRP A 127 -32.08 3.56 -11.27
N CYS A 128 -32.01 4.61 -10.44
CA CYS A 128 -32.95 5.72 -10.48
C CYS A 128 -32.97 6.44 -11.86
N GLY A 129 -31.79 6.58 -12.48
CA GLY A 129 -31.67 7.18 -13.80
C GLY A 129 -32.32 6.35 -14.91
N ILE A 130 -32.19 5.04 -14.88
CA ILE A 130 -32.84 4.11 -15.83
C ILE A 130 -34.35 4.14 -15.66
N LEU A 131 -34.86 4.09 -14.42
CA LEU A 131 -36.31 4.14 -14.13
C LEU A 131 -36.97 5.47 -14.58
N SER A 132 -36.21 6.56 -14.54
CA SER A 132 -36.68 7.90 -14.95
C SER A 132 -36.45 8.19 -16.45
N GLY A 133 -35.81 7.27 -17.17
CA GLY A 133 -35.41 7.44 -18.55
C GLY A 133 -36.41 6.89 -19.57
N ASN A 134 -36.08 7.06 -20.85
CA ASN A 134 -36.84 6.50 -21.96
C ASN A 134 -36.66 4.99 -22.08
N PRO A 135 -37.51 4.23 -22.80
CA PRO A 135 -37.42 2.77 -22.94
C PRO A 135 -36.07 2.22 -23.44
N GLY A 136 -35.26 3.06 -24.09
CA GLY A 136 -33.91 2.75 -24.57
C GLY A 136 -32.79 3.06 -23.58
N ALA A 137 -33.09 3.65 -22.42
CA ALA A 137 -32.07 4.11 -21.45
C ALA A 137 -31.15 2.97 -20.97
N LEU A 138 -31.70 1.80 -20.67
CA LEU A 138 -30.92 0.63 -20.24
C LEU A 138 -29.85 0.24 -21.28
N ARG A 139 -30.23 0.14 -22.56
CA ARG A 139 -29.30 -0.20 -23.65
C ARG A 139 -28.19 0.83 -23.81
N GLN A 140 -28.55 2.11 -23.71
CA GLN A 140 -27.55 3.19 -23.82
C GLN A 140 -26.61 3.21 -22.62
N VAL A 141 -27.11 3.08 -21.39
CA VAL A 141 -26.29 2.98 -20.17
C VAL A 141 -25.37 1.78 -20.26
N SER A 142 -25.84 0.61 -20.71
CA SER A 142 -25.00 -0.59 -20.85
C SER A 142 -23.88 -0.40 -21.89
N ALA A 143 -24.16 0.26 -23.01
CA ALA A 143 -23.14 0.55 -24.01
C ALA A 143 -22.05 1.49 -23.47
N TRP A 144 -22.45 2.58 -22.80
CA TRP A 144 -21.51 3.48 -22.14
C TRP A 144 -20.74 2.84 -21.00
N ALA A 145 -21.39 1.92 -20.23
CA ALA A 145 -20.71 1.15 -19.18
C ALA A 145 -19.61 0.25 -19.76
N GLY A 146 -19.89 -0.46 -20.86
CA GLY A 146 -18.89 -1.26 -21.55
C GLY A 146 -17.70 -0.43 -22.05
N LEU A 147 -17.97 0.73 -22.64
CA LEU A 147 -16.92 1.66 -23.09
C LEU A 147 -16.10 2.19 -21.91
N ALA A 148 -16.74 2.54 -20.80
CA ALA A 148 -16.06 3.01 -19.60
C ALA A 148 -15.17 1.93 -18.99
N VAL A 149 -15.66 0.68 -18.88
CA VAL A 149 -14.84 -0.46 -18.43
C VAL A 149 -13.61 -0.63 -19.33
N PHE A 150 -13.82 -0.67 -20.65
CA PHE A 150 -12.72 -0.81 -21.60
C PHE A 150 -11.68 0.31 -21.44
N ALA A 151 -12.13 1.57 -21.34
CA ALA A 151 -11.24 2.71 -21.16
C ALA A 151 -10.45 2.64 -19.84
N VAL A 152 -11.14 2.36 -18.72
CA VAL A 152 -10.50 2.28 -17.40
C VAL A 152 -9.51 1.12 -17.34
N VAL A 153 -9.88 -0.06 -17.84
CA VAL A 153 -8.98 -1.23 -17.92
C VAL A 153 -7.75 -0.89 -18.75
N SER A 154 -7.95 -0.34 -19.96
CA SER A 154 -6.84 0.04 -20.84
C SER A 154 -5.90 1.05 -20.16
N MET A 155 -6.44 2.07 -19.51
CA MET A 155 -5.64 3.07 -18.79
C MET A 155 -4.92 2.49 -17.56
N GLN A 156 -5.51 1.53 -16.85
CA GLN A 156 -4.87 0.89 -15.69
C GLN A 156 -3.85 -0.18 -16.09
N VAL A 157 -4.02 -0.86 -17.22
CA VAL A 157 -3.09 -1.90 -17.70
C VAL A 157 -1.92 -1.26 -18.44
N PHE A 158 -2.17 -0.31 -19.34
CA PHE A 158 -1.17 0.29 -20.23
C PHE A 158 -0.74 1.70 -19.83
N GLY A 159 -1.48 2.36 -18.93
CA GLY A 159 -1.18 3.72 -18.51
C GLY A 159 -0.03 3.79 -17.50
N PRO A 160 0.48 5.00 -17.24
CA PRO A 160 1.52 5.22 -16.25
C PRO A 160 1.02 4.84 -14.86
N VAL A 161 1.71 3.92 -14.22
CA VAL A 161 1.45 3.56 -12.83
C VAL A 161 2.11 4.61 -11.95
N LYS A 162 1.37 5.22 -11.04
CA LYS A 162 1.95 6.11 -10.03
C LYS A 162 2.87 5.27 -9.17
N SER A 163 4.17 5.54 -9.24
CA SER A 163 5.09 4.96 -8.27
C SER A 163 4.76 5.53 -6.89
N GLY A 164 4.37 4.67 -5.98
CA GLY A 164 4.10 5.03 -4.58
C GLY A 164 5.36 5.26 -3.76
N HIS A 165 6.54 5.33 -4.43
CA HIS A 165 7.81 5.53 -3.76
C HIS A 165 8.29 6.98 -3.86
N ARG A 166 9.02 7.41 -2.86
CA ARG A 166 9.76 8.65 -2.82
C ARG A 166 11.19 8.35 -2.40
N ILE A 167 12.17 8.91 -3.11
CA ILE A 167 13.57 8.81 -2.72
C ILE A 167 13.98 10.14 -2.07
N GLU A 168 14.34 10.10 -0.82
CA GLU A 168 14.89 11.22 -0.07
C GLU A 168 16.42 11.18 -0.06
N GLY A 169 17.05 12.34 0.06
CA GLY A 169 18.50 12.50 0.09
C GLY A 169 19.11 12.91 -1.25
N GLY A 170 20.18 13.70 -1.19
CA GLY A 170 20.88 14.27 -2.36
C GLY A 170 21.55 13.20 -3.22
N PRO A 171 21.80 13.51 -4.53
CA PRO A 171 22.53 12.63 -5.44
C PRO A 171 24.03 12.77 -5.20
N GLY A 172 24.62 12.28 -4.16
CA GLY A 172 26.00 12.65 -3.93
C GLY A 172 26.89 11.69 -3.17
N THR A 173 26.40 10.58 -2.70
CA THR A 173 27.26 9.65 -1.95
C THR A 173 27.28 8.28 -2.60
N THR A 174 28.47 7.71 -2.70
CA THR A 174 28.71 6.31 -3.11
C THR A 174 27.77 5.37 -2.35
N ALA A 175 27.32 4.31 -3.02
CA ALA A 175 26.56 3.24 -2.35
C ALA A 175 27.26 2.84 -1.05
N ALA A 176 26.48 2.57 0.01
CA ALA A 176 27.04 2.13 1.27
C ALA A 176 27.87 0.86 1.04
N ARG A 177 29.18 1.04 1.10
CA ARG A 177 30.13 -0.04 1.00
C ARG A 177 30.54 -0.43 2.41
N PRO A 178 30.52 -1.73 2.71
CA PRO A 178 31.04 -2.20 3.98
C PRO A 178 32.48 -1.75 4.17
N ARG A 179 32.81 -1.24 5.34
CA ARG A 179 34.18 -1.06 5.81
C ARG A 179 34.50 -2.22 6.73
N GLY A 180 35.02 -3.31 6.17
CA GLY A 180 35.20 -4.55 6.92
C GLY A 180 33.83 -5.22 7.22
N ALA A 181 33.57 -5.56 8.49
CA ALA A 181 32.35 -6.24 8.92
C ALA A 181 31.15 -5.31 9.15
N SER A 182 31.28 -3.98 8.99
CA SER A 182 30.24 -3.01 9.33
C SER A 182 29.84 -2.14 8.13
N VAL A 183 28.60 -1.64 8.17
CA VAL A 183 28.09 -0.64 7.25
C VAL A 183 27.49 0.52 8.03
N SER A 184 27.69 1.75 7.55
CA SER A 184 27.19 2.97 8.20
C SER A 184 26.31 3.81 7.27
N PHE A 185 25.31 4.48 7.88
CA PHE A 185 24.34 5.34 7.25
C PHE A 185 24.12 6.59 8.09
N ASN A 186 23.52 7.62 7.50
CA ASN A 186 23.13 8.87 8.16
C ASN A 186 24.31 9.57 8.85
N ASP A 187 25.39 9.83 8.11
CA ASP A 187 26.65 10.42 8.60
C ASP A 187 27.31 9.61 9.74
N GLY A 188 27.16 8.28 9.68
CA GLY A 188 27.71 7.39 10.71
C GLY A 188 26.88 7.30 11.99
N ARG A 189 25.70 7.91 12.03
CA ARG A 189 24.79 7.80 13.21
C ARG A 189 24.16 6.43 13.33
N ILE A 190 24.06 5.69 12.23
CA ILE A 190 23.52 4.33 12.18
C ILE A 190 24.64 3.43 11.68
N VAL A 191 25.06 2.48 12.52
CA VAL A 191 26.12 1.52 12.20
C VAL A 191 25.61 0.12 12.49
N TYR A 192 25.72 -0.75 11.50
CA TYR A 192 25.35 -2.16 11.63
C TYR A 192 26.54 -3.07 11.38
N GLN A 193 26.72 -4.05 12.28
CA GLN A 193 27.60 -5.19 12.06
C GLN A 193 26.85 -6.20 11.20
N ILE A 194 27.29 -6.41 9.97
CA ILE A 194 26.53 -7.16 8.95
C ILE A 194 26.23 -8.59 9.41
N ALA A 195 27.21 -9.24 10.06
CA ALA A 195 27.07 -10.62 10.49
C ALA A 195 26.10 -10.79 11.68
N GLU A 196 25.84 -9.73 12.45
CA GLU A 196 25.02 -9.78 13.67
C GLU A 196 23.54 -9.59 13.41
N HIS A 197 23.17 -9.11 12.21
CA HIS A 197 21.79 -8.78 11.89
C HIS A 197 21.14 -9.76 10.88
N PRO A 198 19.83 -10.01 11.03
CA PRO A 198 19.05 -10.77 10.06
C PRO A 198 19.23 -10.20 8.64
N ARG A 199 19.46 -11.09 7.69
CA ARG A 199 19.71 -10.65 6.30
C ARG A 199 19.31 -11.68 5.27
N ILE A 200 19.11 -11.19 4.06
CA ILE A 200 19.13 -11.97 2.81
C ILE A 200 20.39 -11.56 2.02
N GLY A 201 21.01 -12.53 1.37
CA GLY A 201 22.31 -12.35 0.71
C GLY A 201 23.51 -12.55 1.66
N PRO A 202 24.73 -12.54 1.11
CA PRO A 202 25.95 -12.89 1.83
C PRO A 202 26.45 -11.75 2.74
N ALA A 203 27.15 -12.10 3.81
CA ALA A 203 27.67 -11.11 4.77
C ALA A 203 28.82 -10.26 4.22
N ASP A 204 29.50 -10.73 3.19
CA ASP A 204 30.61 -10.07 2.52
C ASP A 204 30.21 -9.32 1.23
N ALA A 205 28.92 -9.12 1.02
CA ALA A 205 28.40 -8.40 -0.13
C ALA A 205 29.01 -7.01 -0.28
N GLY A 206 29.41 -6.66 -1.49
CA GLY A 206 29.97 -5.33 -1.79
C GLY A 206 28.98 -4.16 -1.74
N ARG A 207 27.69 -4.45 -1.61
CA ARG A 207 26.57 -3.49 -1.44
C ARG A 207 25.64 -3.98 -0.36
N VAL A 208 25.38 -3.16 0.64
CA VAL A 208 24.47 -3.49 1.74
C VAL A 208 23.35 -2.46 1.79
N LEU A 209 22.14 -2.94 1.83
CA LEU A 209 20.90 -2.18 2.03
C LEU A 209 20.35 -2.48 3.42
N VAL A 210 19.52 -1.62 3.96
CA VAL A 210 18.79 -1.85 5.22
C VAL A 210 17.31 -1.63 4.99
N GLU A 211 16.49 -2.65 5.25
CA GLU A 211 15.05 -2.52 5.20
C GLU A 211 14.46 -2.43 6.61
N TYR A 212 13.76 -1.33 6.89
CA TYR A 212 12.86 -1.23 8.03
C TYR A 212 11.46 -1.61 7.57
N PHE A 213 10.90 -2.63 8.19
CA PHE A 213 9.66 -3.26 7.74
C PHE A 213 8.86 -3.85 8.90
N ASP A 214 7.62 -4.25 8.62
CA ASP A 214 6.77 -5.03 9.51
C ASP A 214 6.20 -6.24 8.78
N TYR A 215 6.15 -7.39 9.44
CA TYR A 215 5.65 -8.64 8.83
C TYR A 215 4.17 -8.59 8.44
N GLN A 216 3.37 -7.77 9.13
CA GLN A 216 1.94 -7.60 8.83
C GLN A 216 1.66 -6.42 7.89
N CYS A 217 2.70 -5.70 7.45
CA CYS A 217 2.57 -4.58 6.54
C CYS A 217 2.44 -5.06 5.09
N PRO A 218 1.30 -4.82 4.38
CA PRO A 218 1.11 -5.31 3.02
C PRO A 218 2.13 -4.77 2.02
N ALA A 219 2.57 -3.52 2.18
CA ALA A 219 3.59 -2.93 1.33
C ALA A 219 4.96 -3.59 1.55
N CYS A 220 5.27 -3.99 2.78
CA CYS A 220 6.51 -4.71 3.12
C CYS A 220 6.51 -6.13 2.53
N GLN A 221 5.36 -6.80 2.50
CA GLN A 221 5.22 -8.12 1.86
C GLN A 221 5.57 -8.06 0.36
N VAL A 222 5.13 -7.00 -0.32
CA VAL A 222 5.47 -6.78 -1.74
C VAL A 222 6.95 -6.42 -1.88
N MET A 223 7.49 -5.54 -1.02
CA MET A 223 8.90 -5.15 -1.05
C MET A 223 9.83 -6.34 -0.83
N ALA A 224 9.48 -7.27 0.04
CA ALA A 224 10.26 -8.49 0.27
C ALA A 224 10.49 -9.28 -1.03
N GLY A 225 9.46 -9.43 -1.88
CA GLY A 225 9.61 -10.07 -3.20
C GLY A 225 10.58 -9.30 -4.10
N TYR A 226 10.50 -7.97 -4.11
CA TYR A 226 11.41 -7.14 -4.90
C TYR A 226 12.86 -7.22 -4.42
N LEU A 227 13.08 -7.29 -3.10
CA LEU A 227 14.41 -7.45 -2.52
C LEU A 227 14.99 -8.83 -2.79
N GLU A 228 14.18 -9.89 -2.74
CA GLU A 228 14.59 -11.23 -3.16
C GLU A 228 15.04 -11.24 -4.64
N ALA A 229 14.24 -10.62 -5.53
CA ALA A 229 14.58 -10.50 -6.94
C ALA A 229 15.89 -9.71 -7.16
N LEU A 230 16.11 -8.63 -6.39
CA LEU A 230 17.35 -7.85 -6.45
C LEU A 230 18.59 -8.69 -6.05
N VAL A 231 18.48 -9.42 -4.94
CA VAL A 231 19.59 -10.30 -4.46
C VAL A 231 19.84 -11.42 -5.45
N ALA A 232 18.79 -12.03 -6.01
CA ALA A 232 18.89 -13.08 -7.01
C ALA A 232 19.51 -12.58 -8.34
N ALA A 233 19.19 -11.34 -8.75
CA ALA A 233 19.77 -10.72 -9.96
C ALA A 233 21.25 -10.35 -9.79
N HIS A 234 21.74 -10.21 -8.55
CA HIS A 234 23.11 -9.79 -8.24
C HIS A 234 23.78 -10.71 -7.19
N PRO A 235 23.93 -12.01 -7.46
CA PRO A 235 24.43 -12.98 -6.51
C PRO A 235 25.83 -12.62 -6.02
N GLY A 236 26.04 -12.72 -4.72
CA GLY A 236 27.32 -12.36 -4.08
C GLY A 236 27.60 -10.85 -3.95
N ARG A 237 26.82 -9.99 -4.60
CA ARG A 237 27.09 -8.55 -4.68
C ARG A 237 26.22 -7.69 -3.79
N VAL A 238 25.02 -8.16 -3.46
CA VAL A 238 24.02 -7.42 -2.67
C VAL A 238 23.59 -8.23 -1.47
N ALA A 239 23.53 -7.58 -0.32
CA ALA A 239 22.85 -8.07 0.88
C ALA A 239 21.85 -7.02 1.38
N VAL A 240 20.79 -7.48 2.02
CA VAL A 240 19.78 -6.64 2.67
C VAL A 240 19.70 -7.04 4.12
N LEU A 241 19.98 -6.10 5.03
CA LEU A 241 19.75 -6.26 6.45
C LEU A 241 18.26 -6.02 6.73
N LEU A 242 17.66 -6.93 7.47
CA LEU A 242 16.22 -6.96 7.73
C LEU A 242 15.96 -6.48 9.16
N MET A 243 15.43 -5.27 9.29
CA MET A 243 15.21 -4.60 10.58
C MET A 243 13.71 -4.51 10.87
N PRO A 244 13.11 -5.48 11.56
CA PRO A 244 11.71 -5.42 11.93
C PRO A 244 11.43 -4.18 12.80
N VAL A 245 10.38 -3.44 12.42
CA VAL A 245 9.80 -2.30 13.13
C VAL A 245 8.33 -2.63 13.34
N PRO A 246 7.97 -3.31 14.45
CA PRO A 246 6.61 -3.75 14.65
C PRO A 246 5.63 -2.58 14.67
N LEU A 247 4.50 -2.76 13.97
CA LEU A 247 3.39 -1.81 13.99
C LEU A 247 2.43 -2.14 15.14
N GLU A 248 2.95 -2.23 16.37
CA GLU A 248 2.18 -2.51 17.58
C GLU A 248 2.67 -1.65 18.73
N HIS A 249 1.74 -1.01 19.47
CA HIS A 249 2.07 -0.10 20.57
C HIS A 249 2.87 -0.75 21.70
N GLY A 250 2.70 -2.07 21.91
CA GLY A 250 3.40 -2.81 22.97
C GLY A 250 4.93 -2.74 22.86
N CYS A 251 5.48 -2.56 21.65
CA CYS A 251 6.93 -2.48 21.43
C CYS A 251 7.34 -1.30 20.50
N ASN A 252 6.40 -0.47 20.06
CA ASN A 252 6.68 0.70 19.24
C ASN A 252 5.90 1.93 19.73
N PRO A 253 6.49 2.77 20.59
CA PRO A 253 5.85 3.95 21.16
C PRO A 253 5.68 5.11 20.15
N HIS A 254 6.28 5.03 18.97
CA HIS A 254 6.20 6.09 17.94
C HIS A 254 5.01 5.96 16.99
N LEU A 255 4.13 4.97 17.22
CA LEU A 255 2.94 4.78 16.39
C LEU A 255 1.84 5.78 16.76
N GLY A 256 1.17 6.33 15.75
CA GLY A 256 -0.07 7.08 15.94
C GLY A 256 -1.18 6.20 16.52
N ALA A 257 -2.11 6.80 17.30
CA ALA A 257 -3.11 6.11 18.13
C ALA A 257 -3.93 5.00 17.43
N ASN A 258 -4.12 5.08 16.13
CA ASN A 258 -4.98 4.15 15.36
C ASN A 258 -4.18 3.21 14.43
N ARG A 259 -2.90 2.97 14.67
CA ARG A 259 -2.03 2.21 13.77
C ARG A 259 -1.51 0.89 14.34
N SER A 260 -1.96 0.49 15.53
CA SER A 260 -1.50 -0.75 16.16
C SER A 260 -2.06 -1.99 15.45
N ARG A 261 -1.18 -2.97 15.25
CA ARG A 261 -1.48 -4.29 14.69
C ARG A 261 -1.11 -5.35 15.70
N GLU A 262 -2.10 -5.97 16.30
CA GLU A 262 -1.91 -7.01 17.30
C GLU A 262 -1.09 -8.19 16.74
N GLY A 263 -0.15 -8.69 17.54
CA GLY A 263 0.75 -9.80 17.18
C GLY A 263 2.00 -9.39 16.41
N SER A 264 2.15 -8.13 15.99
CA SER A 264 3.33 -7.68 15.26
C SER A 264 4.62 -7.76 16.10
N CYS A 265 4.54 -7.41 17.39
CA CYS A 265 5.66 -7.59 18.33
C CYS A 265 6.07 -9.06 18.44
N ALA A 266 5.09 -9.94 18.64
CA ALA A 266 5.34 -11.38 18.80
C ALA A 266 5.97 -12.00 17.55
N ILE A 267 5.48 -11.66 16.36
CA ILE A 267 6.05 -12.13 15.10
C ILE A 267 7.52 -11.71 14.97
N SER A 268 7.83 -10.46 15.28
CA SER A 268 9.19 -9.93 15.18
C SER A 268 10.14 -10.59 16.20
N ARG A 269 9.67 -10.85 17.42
CA ARG A 269 10.42 -11.60 18.46
C ARG A 269 10.75 -13.01 17.99
N ILE A 270 9.77 -13.73 17.43
CA ILE A 270 9.97 -15.08 16.89
C ILE A 270 10.99 -15.05 15.74
N ALA A 271 10.91 -14.06 14.85
CA ALA A 271 11.86 -13.92 13.75
C ALA A 271 13.29 -13.71 14.26
N PHE A 272 13.49 -12.87 15.27
CA PHE A 272 14.80 -12.70 15.88
C PHE A 272 15.29 -13.95 16.64
N ALA A 273 14.38 -14.68 17.29
CA ALA A 273 14.71 -15.95 17.95
C ALA A 273 15.26 -16.98 16.95
N VAL A 274 14.59 -17.10 15.78
CA VAL A 274 15.07 -17.96 14.69
C VAL A 274 16.42 -17.47 14.16
N TRP A 275 16.60 -16.18 13.93
CA TRP A 275 17.90 -15.63 13.52
C TRP A 275 19.02 -15.99 14.50
N ARG A 276 18.79 -15.84 15.78
CA ARG A 276 19.80 -16.12 16.83
C ARG A 276 20.21 -17.59 16.93
N LYS A 277 19.27 -18.48 16.65
CA LYS A 277 19.50 -19.94 16.81
C LYS A 277 19.82 -20.66 15.50
N ARG A 278 19.27 -20.17 14.37
CA ARG A 278 19.35 -20.82 13.06
C ARG A 278 19.57 -19.78 11.94
N PRO A 279 20.65 -18.98 12.01
CA PRO A 279 20.92 -17.92 11.04
C PRO A 279 21.02 -18.43 9.58
N GLU A 280 21.48 -19.66 9.40
CA GLU A 280 21.59 -20.32 8.09
C GLU A 280 20.22 -20.63 7.46
N ALA A 281 19.20 -20.88 8.28
CA ALA A 281 17.82 -21.15 7.82
C ALA A 281 16.97 -19.88 7.71
N PHE A 282 17.47 -18.75 8.21
CA PHE A 282 16.67 -17.54 8.39
C PHE A 282 16.09 -16.98 7.07
N ALA A 283 16.86 -16.97 5.99
CA ALA A 283 16.36 -16.41 4.71
C ALA A 283 15.12 -17.18 4.19
N ALA A 284 15.16 -18.52 4.26
CA ALA A 284 14.02 -19.35 3.87
C ALA A 284 12.83 -19.21 4.84
N PHE A 285 13.11 -19.10 6.14
CA PHE A 285 12.12 -18.84 7.17
C PHE A 285 11.43 -17.47 6.95
N HIS A 286 12.22 -16.40 6.75
CA HIS A 286 11.73 -15.05 6.52
C HIS A 286 10.77 -15.01 5.32
N LYS A 287 11.15 -15.65 4.21
CA LYS A 287 10.31 -15.73 3.00
C LYS A 287 8.94 -16.36 3.28
N LYS A 288 8.89 -17.46 4.02
CA LYS A 288 7.64 -18.11 4.42
C LYS A 288 6.84 -17.24 5.38
N LEU A 289 7.52 -16.60 6.34
CA LEU A 289 6.88 -15.81 7.38
C LEU A 289 6.25 -14.54 6.85
N ILE A 290 6.95 -13.79 5.97
CA ILE A 290 6.42 -12.55 5.38
C ILE A 290 5.17 -12.82 4.53
N ALA A 291 5.07 -13.98 3.90
CA ALA A 291 3.89 -14.41 3.16
C ALA A 291 2.73 -14.82 4.08
N ALA A 292 3.01 -15.45 5.23
CA ALA A 292 2.01 -15.93 6.17
C ALA A 292 1.54 -14.87 7.19
N HIS A 293 2.38 -13.91 7.53
CA HIS A 293 2.19 -12.68 8.30
C HIS A 293 1.29 -12.79 9.56
N SER A 294 1.31 -13.95 10.25
CA SER A 294 0.57 -14.16 11.49
C SER A 294 1.42 -14.78 12.58
N GLU A 295 1.12 -14.49 13.86
CA GLU A 295 1.84 -15.03 15.01
C GLU A 295 1.79 -16.57 15.05
N SER A 296 0.61 -17.16 14.81
CA SER A 296 0.45 -18.61 14.77
C SER A 296 1.29 -19.26 13.66
N ALA A 297 1.41 -18.61 12.51
CA ALA A 297 2.30 -19.07 11.44
C ALA A 297 3.77 -18.90 11.81
N ALA A 298 4.16 -17.78 12.44
CA ALA A 298 5.52 -17.55 12.89
C ALA A 298 5.97 -18.66 13.86
N ARG A 299 5.14 -18.98 14.88
CA ARG A 299 5.44 -20.05 15.84
C ARG A 299 5.53 -21.41 15.14
N ARG A 300 4.58 -21.75 14.27
CA ARG A 300 4.59 -23.03 13.54
C ARG A 300 5.85 -23.18 12.68
N LEU A 301 6.23 -22.13 11.94
CA LEU A 301 7.44 -22.14 11.10
C LEU A 301 8.72 -22.20 11.92
N ALA A 302 8.76 -21.58 13.10
CA ALA A 302 9.90 -21.68 14.01
C ALA A 302 10.06 -23.09 14.56
N LEU A 303 8.96 -23.77 14.90
CA LEU A 303 8.95 -25.16 15.38
C LEU A 303 9.32 -26.19 14.28
N GLU A 304 9.33 -25.81 13.01
CA GLU A 304 9.96 -26.62 11.95
C GLU A 304 11.51 -26.62 12.06
N LEU A 305 12.10 -25.63 12.75
CA LEU A 305 13.54 -25.41 12.81
C LEU A 305 14.16 -25.72 14.18
N MET A 306 13.36 -25.71 15.23
CA MET A 306 13.78 -25.97 16.61
C MET A 306 12.60 -26.47 17.46
N ASP A 307 12.87 -27.14 18.58
CA ASP A 307 11.83 -27.55 19.52
C ASP A 307 11.28 -26.37 20.34
N ASP A 308 10.20 -26.61 21.08
CA ASP A 308 9.49 -25.57 21.83
C ASP A 308 10.33 -25.00 22.98
N ASP A 309 11.15 -25.83 23.63
CA ASP A 309 12.04 -25.42 24.71
C ASP A 309 13.15 -24.49 24.17
N ALA A 310 13.75 -24.84 23.04
CA ALA A 310 14.75 -24.01 22.38
C ALA A 310 14.17 -22.67 21.91
N LEU A 311 12.95 -22.69 21.38
CA LEU A 311 12.24 -21.46 20.98
C LEU A 311 11.94 -20.58 22.21
N SER A 312 11.44 -21.17 23.29
CA SER A 312 11.12 -20.44 24.52
C SER A 312 12.37 -19.85 25.15
N ALA A 313 13.46 -20.59 25.20
CA ALA A 313 14.77 -20.11 25.68
C ALA A 313 15.33 -18.99 24.78
N ALA A 314 15.14 -19.10 23.46
CA ALA A 314 15.56 -18.05 22.53
C ALA A 314 14.75 -16.75 22.71
N LEU A 315 13.43 -16.86 22.91
CA LEU A 315 12.55 -15.71 23.15
C LEU A 315 12.83 -14.98 24.47
N ALA A 316 13.49 -15.66 25.44
CA ALA A 316 13.92 -15.05 26.69
C ALA A 316 15.22 -14.23 26.55
N ASP A 317 15.90 -14.25 25.41
CA ASP A 317 17.12 -13.46 25.17
C ASP A 317 16.80 -11.95 25.15
N PRO A 318 17.35 -11.16 26.10
CA PRO A 318 17.11 -9.71 26.17
C PRO A 318 17.58 -8.96 24.91
N TRP A 319 18.49 -9.52 24.14
CA TRP A 319 18.98 -8.95 22.88
C TRP A 319 17.83 -8.72 21.89
N ILE A 320 16.79 -9.58 21.91
CA ILE A 320 15.65 -9.48 21.00
C ILE A 320 14.89 -8.17 21.21
N ASP A 321 14.53 -7.88 22.47
CA ASP A 321 13.78 -6.64 22.79
C ASP A 321 14.63 -5.40 22.59
N GLN A 322 15.92 -5.46 22.94
CA GLN A 322 16.86 -4.38 22.67
C GLN A 322 17.03 -4.12 21.17
N SER A 323 17.07 -5.16 20.35
CA SER A 323 17.19 -5.04 18.89
C SER A 323 15.91 -4.43 18.28
N ILE A 324 14.73 -4.86 18.74
CA ILE A 324 13.46 -4.25 18.30
C ILE A 324 13.42 -2.78 18.69
N ALA A 325 13.73 -2.44 19.93
CA ALA A 325 13.75 -1.05 20.39
C ALA A 325 14.76 -0.19 19.60
N SER A 326 15.94 -0.72 19.31
CA SER A 326 16.95 -0.06 18.48
C SER A 326 16.46 0.18 17.05
N ASN A 327 15.84 -0.81 16.43
CA ASN A 327 15.27 -0.68 15.08
C ASN A 327 14.16 0.38 15.03
N VAL A 328 13.28 0.37 16.03
CA VAL A 328 12.19 1.36 16.17
C VAL A 328 12.74 2.77 16.33
N ALA A 329 13.75 2.95 17.19
CA ALA A 329 14.41 4.25 17.40
C ALA A 329 15.12 4.73 16.13
N ALA A 330 15.87 3.85 15.45
CA ALA A 330 16.54 4.18 14.19
C ALA A 330 15.53 4.57 13.11
N TRP A 331 14.47 3.80 12.92
CA TRP A 331 13.39 4.10 11.97
C TRP A 331 12.70 5.44 12.26
N ALA A 332 12.40 5.73 13.53
CA ALA A 332 11.77 6.98 13.92
C ALA A 332 12.68 8.19 13.68
N GLY A 333 13.99 8.01 13.83
CA GLY A 333 15.01 9.06 13.60
C GLY A 333 15.35 9.34 12.13
N LEU A 334 14.89 8.49 11.20
CA LEU A 334 15.32 8.57 9.80
C LEU A 334 14.67 9.69 8.99
N SER A 335 13.50 10.18 9.35
CA SER A 335 12.83 11.19 8.54
C SER A 335 11.66 11.84 9.25
N SER A 336 11.55 13.15 9.07
CA SER A 336 10.42 13.95 9.50
C SER A 336 9.18 13.81 8.62
N SER A 337 9.28 13.17 7.46
CA SER A 337 8.24 13.26 6.41
C SER A 337 7.28 12.07 6.35
N SER A 338 7.61 10.93 6.94
CA SER A 338 6.72 9.76 6.90
C SER A 338 7.08 8.72 7.97
N ASP A 339 6.07 8.31 8.73
CA ASP A 339 6.09 7.16 9.63
C ASP A 339 5.68 5.84 8.93
N LYS A 340 5.64 5.85 7.58
CA LYS A 340 5.24 4.70 6.77
C LYS A 340 6.36 3.69 6.59
N LEU A 341 5.98 2.42 6.44
CA LEU A 341 6.83 1.30 6.04
C LEU A 341 6.44 0.84 4.62
N PRO A 342 7.35 0.22 3.86
CA PRO A 342 8.76 0.02 4.17
C PRO A 342 9.61 1.29 3.98
N LYS A 343 10.76 1.36 4.71
CA LYS A 343 11.84 2.30 4.43
C LYS A 343 13.10 1.51 4.06
N LEU A 344 13.68 1.80 2.92
CA LEU A 344 14.90 1.14 2.46
C LEU A 344 16.05 2.15 2.44
N LEU A 345 17.05 1.96 3.30
CA LEU A 345 18.32 2.67 3.23
C LEU A 345 19.16 2.08 2.11
N ILE A 346 19.49 2.90 1.12
CA ILE A 346 20.26 2.50 -0.07
C ILE A 346 21.71 2.95 0.06
N ARG A 347 21.89 4.17 0.56
CA ARG A 347 23.16 4.83 0.75
C ARG A 347 23.12 5.64 2.03
N ASP A 348 24.20 6.30 2.41
CA ASP A 348 24.33 7.07 3.64
C ASP A 348 23.04 7.81 4.06
N LYS A 349 22.58 8.77 3.26
CA LYS A 349 21.32 9.53 3.50
C LYS A 349 20.23 9.24 2.47
N ARG A 350 20.42 8.23 1.66
CA ARG A 350 19.52 7.92 0.55
C ARG A 350 18.51 6.87 0.96
N ILE A 351 17.27 7.28 1.09
CA ILE A 351 16.18 6.46 1.60
C ILE A 351 15.08 6.34 0.54
N LEU A 352 14.67 5.13 0.24
CA LEU A 352 13.47 4.87 -0.54
C LEU A 352 12.32 4.61 0.43
N HIS A 353 11.27 5.43 0.36
CA HIS A 353 10.03 5.28 1.10
C HIS A 353 8.94 4.69 0.22
N GLY A 354 8.20 3.72 0.73
CA GLY A 354 7.08 3.10 0.03
C GLY A 354 7.50 2.13 -1.08
N LEU A 355 6.58 1.86 -2.01
CA LEU A 355 6.76 0.88 -3.07
C LEU A 355 6.92 1.53 -4.43
N PRO A 356 7.92 1.12 -5.23
CA PRO A 356 7.93 1.31 -6.67
C PRO A 356 6.69 0.69 -7.35
N SER A 357 6.41 1.13 -8.57
CA SER A 357 5.21 0.71 -9.31
C SER A 357 5.15 -0.77 -9.67
N GLY A 358 6.27 -1.47 -9.55
CA GLY A 358 6.41 -2.90 -9.80
C GLY A 358 7.87 -3.34 -9.62
N GLU A 359 8.10 -4.65 -9.67
CA GLU A 359 9.45 -5.23 -9.54
C GLU A 359 10.44 -4.68 -10.56
N ALA A 360 10.03 -4.60 -11.83
CA ALA A 360 10.88 -4.06 -12.90
C ALA A 360 11.27 -2.59 -12.65
N ASP A 361 10.36 -1.78 -12.13
CA ASP A 361 10.64 -0.39 -11.75
C ASP A 361 11.59 -0.33 -10.55
N PHE A 362 11.37 -1.17 -9.55
CA PHE A 362 12.27 -1.30 -8.40
C PHE A 362 13.69 -1.68 -8.83
N LEU A 363 13.85 -2.72 -9.67
CA LEU A 363 15.16 -3.17 -10.16
C LEU A 363 15.85 -2.07 -10.99
N ARG A 364 15.10 -1.33 -11.80
CA ARG A 364 15.61 -0.18 -12.56
C ARG A 364 16.13 0.92 -11.62
N VAL A 365 15.37 1.26 -10.59
CA VAL A 365 15.77 2.24 -9.57
C VAL A 365 17.01 1.76 -8.83
N MET A 366 17.04 0.51 -8.37
CA MET A 366 18.21 -0.04 -7.67
C MET A 366 19.46 -0.12 -8.54
N LYS A 367 19.31 -0.43 -9.82
CA LYS A 367 20.43 -0.41 -10.77
C LYS A 367 21.08 0.98 -10.83
N GLN A 368 20.29 2.03 -10.91
CA GLN A 368 20.77 3.41 -10.91
C GLN A 368 21.42 3.80 -9.56
N GLU A 369 20.75 3.44 -8.46
CA GLU A 369 21.22 3.81 -7.13
C GLU A 369 22.46 3.03 -6.70
N LEU A 370 22.62 1.77 -7.06
CA LEU A 370 23.74 0.92 -6.66
C LEU A 370 24.89 0.93 -7.66
N GLY A 371 24.71 1.49 -8.85
CA GLY A 371 25.74 1.63 -9.88
C GLY A 371 26.12 0.29 -10.51
N PHE A 372 25.11 -0.50 -10.89
CA PHE A 372 25.31 -1.76 -11.63
C PHE A 372 25.26 -1.56 -13.14
#